data_77aa779691ef880e68d7c2d5ce10fbad
#
_entry.id   77aa779691ef880e68d7c2d5ce10fbad
#
_cell.length_a   1.000
_cell.length_b   1.000
_cell.length_c   1.000
_cell.angle_alpha   90.00
_cell.angle_beta   90.00
_cell.angle_gamma   90.00
#
_symmetry.space_group_name_H-M   'P 1'
#
loop_
_entity.id
_entity.type
_entity.pdbx_description
1 polymer ?
#
loop_
_entity_poly.entity_id
_entity_poly.type
_entity_poly.pdbx_seq_one_letter_code
_entity_poly.pdbx_strand_id
1 'polypeptide(L)'
;MKITSESPKILVIGSSSIDLVLNTETLPQPNETVMAVQSESFFGGKGANQAVASARLGASVYFIGAVGMDPLGQQVMRNMVDEGVNVGYVVEIEEAATGTAYVTAAKGVNSIVVVPASNSHLKPAHVAEAEKIFATADLILIQLEIPMEVVEFTAQLAKKYNKKLGVYASPARHLSPLVLEQAAFIVAKSSELSIIFGDQPREDILGMYANRLFVRDDTNSTTYYNGGEMKYYRNDHDSVLHKMGMGDAFTAGFAIAWCHGNSIDDCVKFGNDVSLKVTENRGSQRGLPYLKDVLPD
;
A
#
# COMPACT_ATOMS: atom_id res chain seq x y z
N MET A 1 -1.84 -4.51 -22.83
CA MET A 1 -2.10 -5.11 -21.49
C MET A 1 -3.26 -6.07 -21.59
N LYS A 2 -3.20 -7.20 -20.86
CA LYS A 2 -4.24 -8.24 -20.88
C LYS A 2 -4.63 -8.57 -19.41
N ILE A 3 -5.89 -8.40 -19.07
CA ILE A 3 -6.47 -8.89 -17.81
C ILE A 3 -7.41 -10.05 -18.17
N THR A 4 -7.14 -11.23 -17.65
CA THR A 4 -7.94 -12.44 -17.91
C THR A 4 -9.13 -12.50 -16.94
N SER A 5 -10.08 -13.40 -17.18
CA SER A 5 -11.21 -13.66 -16.28
C SER A 5 -10.81 -14.41 -15.00
N GLU A 6 -9.58 -14.90 -14.91
CA GLU A 6 -9.07 -15.57 -13.69
C GLU A 6 -8.79 -14.54 -12.61
N SER A 7 -9.31 -14.76 -11.40
CA SER A 7 -9.06 -13.90 -10.24
C SER A 7 -7.78 -14.33 -9.54
N PRO A 8 -6.68 -13.55 -9.59
CA PRO A 8 -5.47 -13.90 -8.87
C PRO A 8 -5.73 -13.88 -7.36
N LYS A 9 -5.15 -14.84 -6.64
CA LYS A 9 -5.23 -14.90 -5.20
C LYS A 9 -4.09 -14.09 -4.57
N ILE A 10 -4.43 -12.97 -3.94
CA ILE A 10 -3.46 -12.06 -3.31
C ILE A 10 -3.59 -12.15 -1.79
N LEU A 11 -2.47 -12.40 -1.11
CA LEU A 11 -2.36 -12.30 0.33
C LEU A 11 -1.73 -10.96 0.69
N VAL A 12 -2.44 -10.12 1.42
CA VAL A 12 -1.93 -8.82 1.88
C VAL A 12 -1.66 -8.91 3.37
N ILE A 13 -0.43 -8.60 3.79
CA ILE A 13 -0.05 -8.47 5.21
C ILE A 13 0.31 -7.03 5.46
N GLY A 14 -0.39 -6.34 6.38
CA GLY A 14 -0.12 -4.92 6.59
C GLY A 14 -1.04 -4.24 7.59
N SER A 15 -0.95 -2.91 7.61
CA SER A 15 -1.70 -2.03 8.50
C SER A 15 -3.14 -1.82 8.06
N SER A 16 -3.96 -1.48 9.06
CA SER A 16 -5.30 -0.91 8.88
C SER A 16 -5.50 0.27 9.83
N SER A 17 -6.24 1.29 9.42
CA SER A 17 -6.50 2.48 10.23
C SER A 17 -7.81 3.17 9.88
N ILE A 18 -8.20 4.11 10.75
CA ILE A 18 -9.15 5.16 10.43
C ILE A 18 -8.39 6.49 10.35
N ASP A 19 -8.54 7.19 9.23
CA ASP A 19 -7.95 8.50 9.00
C ASP A 19 -8.97 9.57 9.39
N LEU A 20 -8.65 10.36 10.43
CA LEU A 20 -9.46 11.48 10.91
C LEU A 20 -8.95 12.76 10.29
N VAL A 21 -9.69 13.32 9.34
CA VAL A 21 -9.31 14.49 8.57
C VAL A 21 -10.01 15.72 9.10
N LEU A 22 -9.22 16.70 9.55
CA LEU A 22 -9.66 18.03 10.00
C LEU A 22 -9.33 19.04 8.91
N ASN A 23 -10.36 19.62 8.30
CA ASN A 23 -10.20 20.69 7.32
C ASN A 23 -10.14 22.03 8.08
N THR A 24 -9.03 22.76 7.94
CA THR A 24 -8.79 24.04 8.58
C THR A 24 -8.42 25.11 7.54
N GLU A 25 -8.50 26.37 7.90
CA GLU A 25 -8.03 27.46 7.02
C GLU A 25 -6.50 27.55 6.98
N THR A 26 -5.83 27.24 8.11
CA THR A 26 -4.38 27.23 8.26
C THR A 26 -3.94 26.03 9.07
N LEU A 27 -2.71 25.54 8.88
CA LEU A 27 -2.12 24.55 9.78
C LEU A 27 -1.76 25.22 11.11
N PRO A 28 -2.09 24.59 12.27
CA PRO A 28 -1.76 25.14 13.58
C PRO A 28 -0.25 25.27 13.77
N GLN A 29 0.19 26.40 14.29
CA GLN A 29 1.55 26.62 14.74
C GLN A 29 1.70 26.14 16.20
N PRO A 30 2.93 25.95 16.71
CA PRO A 30 3.15 25.62 18.11
C PRO A 30 2.42 26.61 19.05
N ASN A 31 1.63 26.06 20.00
CA ASN A 31 0.80 26.79 20.95
C ASN A 31 -0.39 27.57 20.32
N GLU A 32 -0.74 27.31 19.08
CA GLU A 32 -1.88 27.91 18.40
C GLU A 32 -3.11 26.98 18.48
N THR A 33 -4.29 27.57 18.68
CA THR A 33 -5.58 26.88 18.54
C THR A 33 -6.23 27.32 17.23
N VAL A 34 -6.49 26.36 16.35
CA VAL A 34 -7.17 26.57 15.06
C VAL A 34 -8.51 25.86 15.08
N MET A 35 -9.57 26.53 14.63
CA MET A 35 -10.89 25.91 14.48
C MET A 35 -10.98 25.16 13.17
N ALA A 36 -11.39 23.89 13.20
CA ALA A 36 -11.69 23.13 12.00
C ALA A 36 -13.05 23.55 11.42
N VAL A 37 -13.10 23.70 10.11
CA VAL A 37 -14.34 23.97 9.37
C VAL A 37 -15.18 22.70 9.24
N GLN A 38 -14.51 21.55 9.09
CA GLN A 38 -15.13 20.23 8.90
C GLN A 38 -14.23 19.13 9.44
N SER A 39 -14.86 18.06 9.93
CA SER A 39 -14.19 16.81 10.29
C SER A 39 -14.81 15.66 9.49
N GLU A 40 -13.96 14.82 8.92
CA GLU A 40 -14.35 13.61 8.17
C GLU A 40 -13.53 12.41 8.63
N SER A 41 -14.09 11.22 8.52
CA SER A 41 -13.37 9.97 8.77
C SER A 41 -13.33 9.12 7.50
N PHE A 42 -12.20 8.50 7.25
CA PHE A 42 -11.99 7.62 6.10
C PHE A 42 -11.30 6.33 6.55
N PHE A 43 -11.57 5.24 5.85
CA PHE A 43 -10.79 4.03 6.02
C PHE A 43 -9.41 4.22 5.39
N GLY A 44 -8.38 3.76 6.11
CA GLY A 44 -6.98 3.92 5.76
C GLY A 44 -6.12 2.72 6.17
N GLY A 45 -4.81 2.96 6.26
CA GLY A 45 -3.79 1.93 6.45
C GLY A 45 -3.34 1.34 5.12
N LYS A 46 -2.02 1.31 4.89
CA LYS A 46 -1.46 0.90 3.58
C LYS A 46 -1.84 -0.53 3.21
N GLY A 47 -1.85 -1.45 4.18
CA GLY A 47 -2.27 -2.82 3.96
C GLY A 47 -3.73 -2.90 3.54
N ALA A 48 -4.63 -2.26 4.30
CA ALA A 48 -6.06 -2.22 4.00
C ALA A 48 -6.34 -1.56 2.64
N ASN A 49 -5.64 -0.47 2.31
CA ASN A 49 -5.77 0.21 1.03
C ASN A 49 -5.41 -0.72 -0.14
N GLN A 50 -4.29 -1.45 -0.03
CA GLN A 50 -3.86 -2.39 -1.08
C GLN A 50 -4.79 -3.60 -1.18
N ALA A 51 -5.33 -4.08 -0.05
CA ALA A 51 -6.29 -5.17 -0.04
C ALA A 51 -7.58 -4.78 -0.76
N VAL A 52 -8.17 -3.63 -0.41
CA VAL A 52 -9.38 -3.10 -1.04
C VAL A 52 -9.13 -2.79 -2.53
N ALA A 53 -8.02 -2.13 -2.87
CA ALA A 53 -7.67 -1.86 -4.26
C ALA A 53 -7.56 -3.14 -5.08
N SER A 54 -6.88 -4.16 -4.56
CA SER A 54 -6.71 -5.45 -5.24
C SER A 54 -8.06 -6.16 -5.44
N ALA A 55 -8.96 -6.12 -4.44
CA ALA A 55 -10.30 -6.72 -4.54
C ALA A 55 -11.15 -6.00 -5.60
N ARG A 56 -11.17 -4.65 -5.60
CA ARG A 56 -11.88 -3.85 -6.61
C ARG A 56 -11.35 -4.07 -8.03
N LEU A 57 -10.06 -4.41 -8.15
CA LEU A 57 -9.42 -4.76 -9.42
C LEU A 57 -9.57 -6.24 -9.81
N GLY A 58 -10.39 -7.03 -9.07
CA GLY A 58 -10.80 -8.38 -9.45
C GLY A 58 -10.00 -9.52 -8.81
N ALA A 59 -9.13 -9.26 -7.83
CA ALA A 59 -8.43 -10.32 -7.10
C ALA A 59 -9.31 -10.97 -6.01
N SER A 60 -9.02 -12.24 -5.70
CA SER A 60 -9.44 -12.89 -4.47
C SER A 60 -8.44 -12.55 -3.37
N VAL A 61 -8.84 -11.72 -2.39
CA VAL A 61 -7.91 -11.13 -1.42
C VAL A 61 -8.11 -11.71 -0.03
N TYR A 62 -7.01 -12.10 0.62
CA TYR A 62 -6.91 -12.39 2.04
C TYR A 62 -6.09 -11.31 2.71
N PHE A 63 -6.57 -10.81 3.85
CA PHE A 63 -5.87 -9.79 4.61
C PHE A 63 -5.44 -10.33 5.99
N ILE A 64 -4.16 -10.12 6.33
CA ILE A 64 -3.60 -10.34 7.67
C ILE A 64 -3.18 -8.98 8.21
N GLY A 65 -3.75 -8.58 9.33
CA GLY A 65 -3.46 -7.32 10.00
C GLY A 65 -4.01 -7.33 11.41
N ALA A 66 -4.01 -6.18 12.07
CA ALA A 66 -4.52 -6.06 13.41
C ALA A 66 -5.45 -4.86 13.56
N VAL A 67 -6.53 -5.04 14.34
CA VAL A 67 -7.43 -3.98 14.79
C VAL A 67 -7.56 -4.04 16.31
N GLY A 68 -8.01 -2.97 16.93
CA GLY A 68 -8.39 -3.00 18.34
C GLY A 68 -9.75 -3.67 18.55
N MET A 69 -10.01 -4.21 19.75
CA MET A 69 -11.33 -4.65 20.18
C MET A 69 -12.22 -3.44 20.50
N ASP A 70 -12.40 -2.54 19.54
CA ASP A 70 -13.12 -1.28 19.68
C ASP A 70 -14.08 -1.02 18.50
N PRO A 71 -14.96 0.00 18.60
CA PRO A 71 -15.91 0.31 17.55
C PRO A 71 -15.25 0.67 16.20
N LEU A 72 -14.03 1.23 16.20
CA LEU A 72 -13.29 1.54 14.96
C LEU A 72 -12.79 0.27 14.28
N GLY A 73 -12.29 -0.70 15.07
CA GLY A 73 -11.88 -2.01 14.57
C GLY A 73 -13.04 -2.75 13.89
N GLN A 74 -14.21 -2.74 14.50
CA GLN A 74 -15.42 -3.32 13.92
C GLN A 74 -15.84 -2.63 12.62
N GLN A 75 -15.65 -1.30 12.50
CA GLN A 75 -15.93 -0.57 11.27
C GLN A 75 -14.94 -0.96 10.15
N VAL A 76 -13.64 -1.02 10.48
CA VAL A 76 -12.59 -1.45 9.54
C VAL A 76 -12.87 -2.86 9.02
N MET A 77 -13.20 -3.81 9.91
CA MET A 77 -13.52 -5.18 9.54
C MET A 77 -14.73 -5.25 8.61
N ARG A 78 -15.82 -4.55 8.94
CA ARG A 78 -17.02 -4.50 8.11
C ARG A 78 -16.74 -3.91 6.73
N ASN A 79 -16.04 -2.78 6.67
CA ASN A 79 -15.67 -2.17 5.40
C ASN A 79 -14.87 -3.14 4.50
N MET A 80 -13.90 -3.86 5.06
CA MET A 80 -13.14 -4.83 4.28
C MET A 80 -14.01 -5.98 3.76
N VAL A 81 -14.93 -6.49 4.57
CA VAL A 81 -15.88 -7.54 4.15
C VAL A 81 -16.80 -7.02 3.03
N ASP A 82 -17.32 -5.80 3.17
CA ASP A 82 -18.18 -5.16 2.15
C ASP A 82 -17.43 -4.94 0.82
N GLU A 83 -16.10 -4.74 0.89
CA GLU A 83 -15.20 -4.62 -0.27
C GLU A 83 -14.72 -5.99 -0.81
N GLY A 84 -15.23 -7.10 -0.28
CA GLY A 84 -14.91 -8.45 -0.76
C GLY A 84 -13.56 -9.00 -0.29
N VAL A 85 -12.95 -8.40 0.73
CA VAL A 85 -11.69 -8.88 1.33
C VAL A 85 -11.98 -9.93 2.40
N ASN A 86 -11.26 -11.05 2.37
CA ASN A 86 -11.33 -12.05 3.43
C ASN A 86 -10.53 -11.59 4.65
N VAL A 87 -11.22 -11.38 5.77
CA VAL A 87 -10.66 -10.89 7.04
C VAL A 87 -10.49 -11.98 8.11
N GLY A 88 -10.63 -13.25 7.75
CA GLY A 88 -10.57 -14.38 8.69
C GLY A 88 -9.24 -14.54 9.44
N TYR A 89 -8.22 -13.77 9.08
CA TYR A 89 -6.91 -13.72 9.72
C TYR A 89 -6.56 -12.33 10.27
N VAL A 90 -7.53 -11.44 10.40
CA VAL A 90 -7.34 -10.18 11.12
C VAL A 90 -7.41 -10.44 12.62
N VAL A 91 -6.43 -9.91 13.34
CA VAL A 91 -6.31 -10.12 14.80
C VAL A 91 -6.94 -8.94 15.54
N GLU A 92 -7.84 -9.23 16.46
CA GLU A 92 -8.37 -8.25 17.40
C GLU A 92 -7.46 -8.16 18.63
N ILE A 93 -6.92 -6.98 18.90
CA ILE A 93 -5.99 -6.71 20.02
C ILE A 93 -6.78 -6.06 21.17
N GLU A 94 -6.79 -6.71 22.31
CA GLU A 94 -7.52 -6.25 23.50
C GLU A 94 -6.83 -5.05 24.14
N GLU A 95 -5.48 -5.06 24.21
CA GLU A 95 -4.68 -4.07 24.93
C GLU A 95 -4.36 -2.82 24.10
N ALA A 96 -4.82 -2.72 22.86
CA ALA A 96 -4.54 -1.58 21.99
C ALA A 96 -5.76 -1.16 21.18
N ALA A 97 -5.95 0.15 21.03
CA ALA A 97 -6.95 0.69 20.12
C ALA A 97 -6.64 0.39 18.66
N THR A 98 -7.63 0.54 17.79
CA THR A 98 -7.44 0.49 16.33
C THR A 98 -6.52 1.62 15.88
N GLY A 99 -5.65 1.34 14.90
CA GLY A 99 -4.76 2.33 14.31
C GLY A 99 -5.51 3.54 13.78
N THR A 100 -4.97 4.74 13.99
CA THR A 100 -5.57 6.00 13.51
C THR A 100 -4.52 6.89 12.87
N ALA A 101 -4.92 7.68 11.88
CA ALA A 101 -4.14 8.79 11.38
C ALA A 101 -4.91 10.10 11.60
N TYR A 102 -4.25 11.09 12.18
CA TYR A 102 -4.79 12.43 12.37
C TYR A 102 -4.22 13.33 11.29
N VAL A 103 -5.10 13.81 10.40
CA VAL A 103 -4.72 14.63 9.24
C VAL A 103 -5.29 16.02 9.43
N THR A 104 -4.43 17.03 9.50
CA THR A 104 -4.87 18.42 9.38
C THR A 104 -4.60 18.90 7.96
N ALA A 105 -5.66 19.30 7.25
CA ALA A 105 -5.62 19.72 5.85
C ALA A 105 -5.95 21.21 5.72
N ALA A 106 -5.06 21.99 5.13
CA ALA A 106 -5.24 23.42 4.90
C ALA A 106 -4.68 23.83 3.53
N LYS A 107 -5.50 24.39 2.64
CA LYS A 107 -5.08 24.99 1.35
C LYS A 107 -4.16 24.07 0.51
N GLY A 108 -4.43 22.75 0.48
CA GLY A 108 -3.64 21.79 -0.29
C GLY A 108 -2.37 21.29 0.40
N VAL A 109 -2.11 21.71 1.64
CA VAL A 109 -1.01 21.19 2.48
C VAL A 109 -1.62 20.34 3.59
N ASN A 110 -0.98 19.21 3.87
CA ASN A 110 -1.40 18.27 4.93
C ASN A 110 -0.30 18.09 5.97
N SER A 111 -0.71 18.01 7.24
CA SER A 111 0.12 17.52 8.33
C SER A 111 -0.51 16.24 8.87
N ILE A 112 0.28 15.17 8.99
CA ILE A 112 -0.23 13.85 9.34
C ILE A 112 0.53 13.29 10.54
N VAL A 113 -0.22 12.84 11.56
CA VAL A 113 0.32 12.09 12.70
C VAL A 113 -0.34 10.72 12.70
N VAL A 114 0.48 9.67 12.62
CA VAL A 114 0.00 8.28 12.64
C VAL A 114 0.18 7.70 14.04
N VAL A 115 -0.89 7.09 14.55
CA VAL A 115 -0.87 6.28 15.77
C VAL A 115 -1.04 4.81 15.33
N PRO A 116 0.05 4.01 15.30
CA PRO A 116 0.00 2.63 14.81
C PRO A 116 -0.91 1.72 15.65
N ALA A 117 -0.92 1.93 16.97
CA ALA A 117 -1.75 1.23 17.95
C ALA A 117 -1.74 -0.30 17.72
N SER A 118 -2.90 -0.93 17.43
CA SER A 118 -3.01 -2.38 17.20
C SER A 118 -2.07 -2.90 16.10
N ASN A 119 -1.75 -2.09 15.08
CA ASN A 119 -0.81 -2.51 14.03
C ASN A 119 0.59 -2.84 14.58
N SER A 120 1.02 -2.16 15.67
CA SER A 120 2.30 -2.43 16.34
C SER A 120 2.29 -3.74 17.14
N HIS A 121 1.13 -4.34 17.37
CA HIS A 121 0.94 -5.59 18.11
C HIS A 121 0.83 -6.82 17.19
N LEU A 122 0.87 -6.63 15.87
CA LEU A 122 0.95 -7.74 14.94
C LEU A 122 2.27 -8.51 15.17
N LYS A 123 2.19 -9.85 15.22
CA LYS A 123 3.33 -10.72 15.55
C LYS A 123 3.51 -11.79 14.48
N PRO A 124 4.72 -12.35 14.32
CA PRO A 124 4.97 -13.50 13.45
C PRO A 124 4.01 -14.68 13.69
N ALA A 125 3.64 -14.94 14.94
CA ALA A 125 2.69 -16.01 15.29
C ALA A 125 1.32 -15.83 14.61
N HIS A 126 0.82 -14.59 14.51
CA HIS A 126 -0.45 -14.31 13.84
C HIS A 126 -0.37 -14.59 12.33
N VAL A 127 0.76 -14.30 11.70
CA VAL A 127 1.00 -14.63 10.28
C VAL A 127 1.10 -16.15 10.10
N ALA A 128 1.69 -16.87 11.06
CA ALA A 128 1.83 -18.33 11.02
C ALA A 128 0.46 -19.05 11.03
N GLU A 129 -0.56 -18.48 11.67
CA GLU A 129 -1.92 -19.03 11.65
C GLU A 129 -2.51 -19.10 10.23
N ALA A 130 -2.10 -18.17 9.37
CA ALA A 130 -2.51 -18.10 7.96
C ALA A 130 -1.57 -18.86 7.01
N GLU A 131 -0.63 -19.67 7.52
CA GLU A 131 0.42 -20.31 6.71
C GLU A 131 -0.12 -21.08 5.50
N LYS A 132 -1.30 -21.71 5.63
CA LYS A 132 -1.93 -22.44 4.53
C LYS A 132 -2.28 -21.55 3.32
N ILE A 133 -2.52 -20.26 3.55
CA ILE A 133 -2.84 -19.31 2.48
C ILE A 133 -1.60 -19.02 1.65
N PHE A 134 -0.40 -18.97 2.27
CA PHE A 134 0.85 -18.82 1.55
C PHE A 134 1.03 -19.87 0.45
N ALA A 135 0.68 -21.12 0.73
CA ALA A 135 0.80 -22.20 -0.26
C ALA A 135 -0.07 -21.99 -1.52
N THR A 136 -1.17 -21.28 -1.40
CA THR A 136 -2.16 -21.07 -2.48
C THR A 136 -2.15 -19.68 -3.08
N ALA A 137 -1.49 -18.69 -2.47
CA ALA A 137 -1.41 -17.34 -3.00
C ALA A 137 -0.58 -17.29 -4.29
N ASP A 138 -0.97 -16.45 -5.23
CA ASP A 138 -0.20 -16.14 -6.44
C ASP A 138 0.84 -15.05 -6.15
N LEU A 139 0.47 -14.09 -5.26
CA LEU A 139 1.32 -12.99 -4.83
C LEU A 139 1.05 -12.65 -3.37
N ILE A 140 2.11 -12.23 -2.67
CA ILE A 140 2.04 -11.67 -1.33
C ILE A 140 2.39 -10.19 -1.41
N LEU A 141 1.57 -9.31 -0.82
CA LEU A 141 1.86 -7.88 -0.72
C LEU A 141 2.15 -7.50 0.73
N ILE A 142 3.17 -6.66 0.93
CA ILE A 142 3.56 -6.18 2.25
C ILE A 142 3.98 -4.71 2.20
N GLN A 143 3.73 -3.98 3.30
CA GLN A 143 4.15 -2.59 3.51
C GLN A 143 4.87 -2.48 4.85
N LEU A 144 5.39 -1.30 5.20
CA LEU A 144 6.26 -1.15 6.36
C LEU A 144 5.63 -0.40 7.55
N GLU A 145 4.29 -0.37 7.62
CA GLU A 145 3.53 0.17 8.78
C GLU A 145 3.26 -0.87 9.88
N ILE A 146 3.93 -2.01 9.81
CA ILE A 146 3.84 -3.11 10.77
C ILE A 146 5.23 -3.44 11.33
N PRO A 147 5.36 -4.23 12.40
CA PRO A 147 6.66 -4.59 12.95
C PRO A 147 7.56 -5.27 11.92
N MET A 148 8.85 -4.89 11.89
CA MET A 148 9.80 -5.46 10.93
C MET A 148 10.00 -6.96 11.11
N GLU A 149 9.84 -7.50 12.32
CA GLU A 149 9.86 -8.94 12.56
C GLU A 149 8.74 -9.69 11.79
N VAL A 150 7.58 -9.05 11.59
CA VAL A 150 6.49 -9.59 10.76
C VAL A 150 6.85 -9.53 9.29
N VAL A 151 7.49 -8.44 8.84
CA VAL A 151 7.99 -8.31 7.46
C VAL A 151 9.01 -9.41 7.16
N GLU A 152 9.97 -9.62 8.05
CA GLU A 152 10.99 -10.67 7.93
C GLU A 152 10.39 -12.07 7.91
N PHE A 153 9.47 -12.35 8.82
CA PHE A 153 8.79 -13.64 8.89
C PHE A 153 7.95 -13.91 7.64
N THR A 154 7.29 -12.89 7.11
CA THR A 154 6.56 -12.99 5.84
C THR A 154 7.50 -13.36 4.69
N ALA A 155 8.68 -12.74 4.60
CA ALA A 155 9.68 -13.09 3.60
C ALA A 155 10.20 -14.54 3.76
N GLN A 156 10.37 -15.01 5.01
CA GLN A 156 10.74 -16.41 5.29
C GLN A 156 9.66 -17.38 4.79
N LEU A 157 8.38 -17.11 5.04
CA LEU A 157 7.28 -17.92 4.54
C LEU A 157 7.15 -17.85 3.02
N ALA A 158 7.32 -16.67 2.42
CA ALA A 158 7.36 -16.53 0.96
C ALA A 158 8.45 -17.41 0.35
N LYS A 159 9.66 -17.41 0.92
CA LYS A 159 10.76 -18.30 0.52
C LYS A 159 10.41 -19.77 0.70
N LYS A 160 9.89 -20.14 1.88
CA LYS A 160 9.48 -21.53 2.21
C LYS A 160 8.50 -22.11 1.19
N TYR A 161 7.51 -21.31 0.78
CA TYR A 161 6.45 -21.72 -0.16
C TYR A 161 6.74 -21.36 -1.61
N ASN A 162 7.96 -20.86 -1.92
CA ASN A 162 8.35 -20.38 -3.25
C ASN A 162 7.33 -19.39 -3.85
N LYS A 163 6.91 -18.43 -3.04
CA LYS A 163 5.94 -17.41 -3.43
C LYS A 163 6.61 -16.07 -3.73
N LYS A 164 5.98 -15.30 -4.59
CA LYS A 164 6.44 -13.97 -4.95
C LYS A 164 5.99 -12.94 -3.92
N LEU A 165 6.89 -12.02 -3.58
CA LEU A 165 6.65 -10.94 -2.63
C LEU A 165 6.69 -9.60 -3.35
N GLY A 166 5.61 -8.82 -3.28
CA GLY A 166 5.59 -7.41 -3.67
C GLY A 166 5.72 -6.54 -2.41
N VAL A 167 6.67 -5.62 -2.42
CA VAL A 167 6.97 -4.76 -1.28
C VAL A 167 6.67 -3.31 -1.64
N TYR A 168 5.76 -2.67 -0.91
CA TYR A 168 5.67 -1.21 -0.88
C TYR A 168 6.50 -0.70 0.30
N ALA A 169 7.71 -0.21 0.01
CA ALA A 169 8.70 0.17 1.01
C ALA A 169 8.39 1.55 1.65
N SER A 170 7.18 1.71 2.17
CA SER A 170 6.69 2.93 2.82
C SER A 170 5.89 2.61 4.08
N PRO A 171 6.04 3.39 5.20
CA PRO A 171 7.09 4.37 5.41
C PRO A 171 8.48 3.74 5.31
N ALA A 172 9.46 4.49 4.85
CA ALA A 172 10.79 3.96 4.59
C ALA A 172 11.43 3.36 5.85
N ARG A 173 11.92 2.14 5.69
CA ARG A 173 12.75 1.42 6.67
C ARG A 173 13.81 0.63 5.93
N HIS A 174 14.94 0.38 6.57
CA HIS A 174 15.95 -0.51 6.01
C HIS A 174 15.37 -1.91 5.79
N LEU A 175 15.55 -2.44 4.58
CA LEU A 175 15.12 -3.79 4.21
C LEU A 175 16.30 -4.75 4.34
N SER A 176 16.08 -5.90 4.95
CA SER A 176 17.10 -6.92 5.07
C SER A 176 17.42 -7.56 3.71
N PRO A 177 18.60 -8.20 3.58
CA PRO A 177 18.95 -8.95 2.38
C PRO A 177 17.92 -10.01 2.02
N LEU A 178 17.29 -10.66 3.01
CA LEU A 178 16.24 -11.65 2.77
C LEU A 178 15.01 -11.03 2.09
N VAL A 179 14.51 -9.91 2.59
CA VAL A 179 13.34 -9.22 2.00
C VAL A 179 13.67 -8.76 0.58
N LEU A 180 14.86 -8.17 0.38
CA LEU A 180 15.31 -7.71 -0.94
C LEU A 180 15.48 -8.86 -1.95
N GLU A 181 15.96 -10.03 -1.50
CA GLU A 181 16.10 -11.24 -2.33
C GLU A 181 14.73 -11.79 -2.74
N GLN A 182 13.78 -11.87 -1.78
CA GLN A 182 12.46 -12.46 -2.01
C GLN A 182 11.51 -11.52 -2.77
N ALA A 183 11.76 -10.20 -2.75
CA ALA A 183 10.91 -9.24 -3.46
C ALA A 183 10.95 -9.48 -4.97
N ALA A 184 9.82 -9.81 -5.57
CA ALA A 184 9.63 -9.84 -7.02
C ALA A 184 9.61 -8.41 -7.58
N PHE A 185 9.02 -7.49 -6.81
CA PHE A 185 9.07 -6.06 -7.08
C PHE A 185 9.04 -5.25 -5.79
N ILE A 186 9.62 -4.05 -5.86
CA ILE A 186 9.68 -3.07 -4.78
C ILE A 186 9.18 -1.75 -5.33
N VAL A 187 8.20 -1.15 -4.66
CA VAL A 187 7.73 0.20 -4.92
C VAL A 187 8.24 1.10 -3.81
N ALA A 188 8.91 2.20 -4.15
CA ALA A 188 9.47 3.14 -3.19
C ALA A 188 9.24 4.59 -3.62
N LYS A 189 9.24 5.53 -2.68
CA LYS A 189 9.26 6.95 -2.99
C LYS A 189 10.69 7.41 -3.22
N SER A 190 10.88 8.36 -4.14
CA SER A 190 12.20 8.92 -4.46
C SER A 190 12.90 9.50 -3.23
N SER A 191 12.16 10.17 -2.36
CA SER A 191 12.66 10.77 -1.12
C SER A 191 13.03 9.75 -0.03
N GLU A 192 12.67 8.48 -0.19
CA GLU A 192 12.83 7.43 0.82
C GLU A 192 13.97 6.45 0.48
N LEU A 193 14.60 6.56 -0.70
CA LEU A 193 15.60 5.59 -1.19
C LEU A 193 16.83 5.44 -0.28
N SER A 194 17.36 6.54 0.25
CA SER A 194 18.54 6.51 1.12
C SER A 194 18.27 5.77 2.44
N ILE A 195 17.05 5.82 2.95
CA ILE A 195 16.67 5.08 4.16
C ILE A 195 16.55 3.57 3.86
N ILE A 196 16.07 3.20 2.68
CA ILE A 196 15.84 1.80 2.30
C ILE A 196 17.15 1.11 1.90
N PHE A 197 18.00 1.78 1.09
CA PHE A 197 19.15 1.20 0.43
C PHE A 197 20.51 1.79 0.88
N GLY A 198 20.50 2.81 1.77
CA GLY A 198 21.70 3.57 2.15
C GLY A 198 22.05 4.66 1.14
N ASP A 199 23.14 5.40 1.43
CA ASP A 199 23.59 6.55 0.64
C ASP A 199 24.32 6.10 -0.64
N GLN A 200 23.56 5.53 -1.57
CA GLN A 200 24.06 5.14 -2.89
C GLN A 200 23.40 6.02 -3.97
N PRO A 201 24.10 6.27 -5.11
CA PRO A 201 23.49 6.95 -6.24
C PRO A 201 22.21 6.22 -6.70
N ARG A 202 21.16 6.99 -7.01
CA ARG A 202 19.86 6.45 -7.44
C ARG A 202 19.99 5.54 -8.65
N GLU A 203 20.83 5.91 -9.61
CA GLU A 203 21.08 5.16 -10.85
C GLU A 203 21.68 3.79 -10.56
N ASP A 204 22.60 3.70 -9.59
CA ASP A 204 23.24 2.45 -9.18
C ASP A 204 22.22 1.52 -8.50
N ILE A 205 21.38 2.09 -7.59
CA ILE A 205 20.30 1.33 -6.95
C ILE A 205 19.32 0.78 -8.00
N LEU A 206 18.89 1.61 -8.95
CA LEU A 206 17.99 1.19 -10.02
C LEU A 206 18.63 0.12 -10.91
N GLY A 207 19.93 0.23 -11.18
CA GLY A 207 20.70 -0.77 -11.94
C GLY A 207 20.76 -2.13 -11.22
N MET A 208 21.01 -2.14 -9.89
CA MET A 208 21.04 -3.36 -9.08
C MET A 208 19.70 -4.08 -9.03
N TYR A 209 18.61 -3.34 -9.06
CA TYR A 209 17.24 -3.88 -8.98
C TYR A 209 16.47 -3.71 -10.31
N ALA A 210 17.15 -3.93 -11.45
CA ALA A 210 16.55 -3.87 -12.77
C ALA A 210 15.26 -4.71 -12.85
N ASN A 211 14.19 -4.13 -13.41
CA ASN A 211 12.85 -4.73 -13.50
C ASN A 211 12.20 -5.08 -12.14
N ARG A 212 12.79 -4.63 -11.03
CA ARG A 212 12.31 -4.96 -9.67
C ARG A 212 12.05 -3.74 -8.80
N LEU A 213 12.75 -2.62 -9.03
CA LEU A 213 12.55 -1.38 -8.27
C LEU A 213 11.84 -0.33 -9.11
N PHE A 214 10.72 0.16 -8.59
CA PHE A 214 9.86 1.19 -9.18
C PHE A 214 9.82 2.39 -8.26
N VAL A 215 10.50 3.46 -8.65
CA VAL A 215 10.66 4.67 -7.85
C VAL A 215 9.63 5.70 -8.25
N ARG A 216 8.76 6.07 -7.33
CA ARG A 216 7.71 7.05 -7.52
C ARG A 216 8.12 8.41 -6.97
N ASP A 217 7.82 9.46 -7.69
CA ASP A 217 8.00 10.84 -7.24
C ASP A 217 6.68 11.51 -6.83
N ASP A 218 6.79 12.75 -6.36
CA ASP A 218 5.64 13.53 -5.90
C ASP A 218 4.68 13.96 -7.02
N THR A 219 5.08 13.81 -8.28
CA THR A 219 4.26 14.08 -9.47
C THR A 219 3.47 12.85 -9.95
N ASN A 220 3.53 11.75 -9.19
CA ASN A 220 2.97 10.45 -9.57
C ASN A 220 3.64 9.80 -10.79
N SER A 221 4.83 10.24 -11.15
CA SER A 221 5.65 9.60 -12.18
C SER A 221 6.43 8.42 -11.61
N THR A 222 6.77 7.47 -12.46
CA THR A 222 7.50 6.26 -12.06
C THR A 222 8.77 6.11 -12.88
N THR A 223 9.90 5.98 -12.19
CA THR A 223 11.21 5.68 -12.79
C THR A 223 11.63 4.26 -12.45
N TYR A 224 12.14 3.52 -13.42
CA TYR A 224 12.71 2.19 -13.23
C TYR A 224 13.77 1.90 -14.30
N TYR A 225 14.64 0.90 -14.05
CA TYR A 225 15.60 0.41 -15.03
C TYR A 225 15.11 -0.94 -15.56
N ASN A 226 15.01 -1.08 -16.90
CA ASN A 226 14.47 -2.28 -17.54
C ASN A 226 15.56 -3.32 -17.93
N GLY A 227 16.80 -3.11 -17.47
CA GLY A 227 17.96 -3.94 -17.82
C GLY A 227 18.74 -3.47 -19.04
N GLY A 228 18.21 -2.52 -19.82
CA GLY A 228 18.87 -1.90 -20.98
C GLY A 228 18.96 -0.38 -20.86
N GLU A 229 17.91 0.26 -20.39
CA GLU A 229 17.80 1.71 -20.27
C GLU A 229 16.93 2.13 -19.08
N MET A 230 17.12 3.37 -18.61
CA MET A 230 16.22 4.01 -17.68
C MET A 230 14.90 4.32 -18.36
N LYS A 231 13.83 3.86 -17.76
CA LYS A 231 12.45 4.17 -18.16
C LYS A 231 11.84 5.20 -17.21
N TYR A 232 11.08 6.10 -17.81
CA TYR A 232 10.35 7.12 -17.07
C TYR A 232 8.91 7.17 -17.58
N TYR A 233 7.98 6.80 -16.73
CA TYR A 233 6.56 6.94 -17.01
C TYR A 233 6.06 8.22 -16.37
N ARG A 234 5.75 9.22 -17.21
CA ARG A 234 5.20 10.50 -16.78
C ARG A 234 3.68 10.44 -16.78
N ASN A 235 3.08 11.02 -15.75
CA ASN A 235 1.66 11.28 -15.75
C ASN A 235 1.41 12.69 -16.30
N ASP A 236 0.65 12.83 -17.37
CA ASP A 236 0.42 14.10 -18.05
C ASP A 236 -0.66 14.99 -17.38
N HIS A 237 -1.14 14.61 -16.20
CA HIS A 237 -2.14 15.35 -15.45
C HIS A 237 -1.48 16.30 -14.43
N ASP A 238 -1.48 17.60 -14.72
CA ASP A 238 -0.84 18.65 -13.90
C ASP A 238 -1.54 18.97 -12.57
N SER A 239 -2.74 18.41 -12.29
CA SER A 239 -3.51 18.72 -11.09
C SER A 239 -3.87 17.48 -10.28
N VAL A 240 -2.98 17.03 -9.43
CA VAL A 240 -3.29 16.04 -8.40
C VAL A 240 -3.85 16.75 -7.17
N LEU A 241 -5.19 16.75 -7.02
CA LEU A 241 -5.89 17.39 -5.90
C LEU A 241 -5.74 16.63 -4.57
N HIS A 242 -5.70 15.29 -4.64
CA HIS A 242 -5.63 14.42 -3.46
C HIS A 242 -4.56 13.34 -3.67
N LYS A 243 -3.57 13.28 -2.75
CA LYS A 243 -2.41 12.37 -2.88
C LYS A 243 -2.47 11.14 -1.97
N MET A 244 -3.50 11.04 -1.11
CA MET A 244 -3.61 9.92 -0.16
C MET A 244 -3.97 8.62 -0.88
N GLY A 245 -3.25 7.53 -0.59
CA GLY A 245 -3.51 6.21 -1.16
C GLY A 245 -2.96 5.96 -2.57
N MET A 246 -2.36 6.97 -3.24
CA MET A 246 -1.84 6.81 -4.61
C MET A 246 -0.75 5.73 -4.73
N GLY A 247 0.14 5.63 -3.74
CA GLY A 247 1.18 4.59 -3.73
C GLY A 247 0.60 3.19 -3.53
N ASP A 248 -0.43 3.07 -2.69
CA ASP A 248 -1.15 1.82 -2.47
C ASP A 248 -1.90 1.37 -3.73
N ALA A 249 -2.59 2.31 -4.38
CA ALA A 249 -3.30 2.09 -5.63
C ALA A 249 -2.35 1.67 -6.77
N PHE A 250 -1.20 2.35 -6.90
CA PHE A 250 -0.16 1.95 -7.85
C PHE A 250 0.30 0.51 -7.58
N THR A 251 0.63 0.21 -6.32
CA THR A 251 1.16 -1.12 -5.94
C THR A 251 0.14 -2.22 -6.23
N ALA A 252 -1.14 -2.00 -5.93
CA ALA A 252 -2.21 -2.94 -6.23
C ALA A 252 -2.41 -3.09 -7.75
N GLY A 253 -2.48 -2.00 -8.50
CA GLY A 253 -2.62 -2.04 -9.97
C GLY A 253 -1.44 -2.77 -10.63
N PHE A 254 -0.21 -2.44 -10.25
CA PHE A 254 0.98 -3.14 -10.70
C PHE A 254 0.90 -4.65 -10.39
N ALA A 255 0.53 -5.01 -9.16
CA ALA A 255 0.40 -6.38 -8.72
C ALA A 255 -0.63 -7.18 -9.55
N ILE A 256 -1.79 -6.59 -9.84
CA ILE A 256 -2.82 -7.21 -10.68
C ILE A 256 -2.29 -7.46 -12.08
N ALA A 257 -1.75 -6.44 -12.76
CA ALA A 257 -1.19 -6.60 -14.10
C ALA A 257 -0.06 -7.63 -14.13
N TRP A 258 0.79 -7.65 -13.10
CA TRP A 258 1.88 -8.60 -12.95
C TRP A 258 1.37 -10.05 -12.80
N CYS A 259 0.35 -10.29 -11.97
CA CYS A 259 -0.26 -11.61 -11.80
C CYS A 259 -0.87 -12.16 -13.11
N HIS A 260 -1.33 -11.29 -14.00
CA HIS A 260 -1.82 -11.66 -15.33
C HIS A 260 -0.72 -11.83 -16.40
N GLY A 261 0.56 -11.80 -15.99
CA GLY A 261 1.70 -12.07 -16.87
C GLY A 261 1.98 -10.97 -17.89
N ASN A 262 1.57 -9.73 -17.62
CA ASN A 262 1.86 -8.60 -18.48
C ASN A 262 3.35 -8.20 -18.42
N SER A 263 3.81 -7.44 -19.43
CA SER A 263 5.15 -6.85 -19.42
C SER A 263 5.31 -5.87 -18.24
N ILE A 264 6.55 -5.61 -17.82
CA ILE A 264 6.85 -4.64 -16.76
C ILE A 264 6.34 -3.24 -17.16
N ASP A 265 6.50 -2.85 -18.41
CA ASP A 265 6.03 -1.57 -18.94
C ASP A 265 4.50 -1.45 -18.82
N ASP A 266 3.77 -2.53 -19.13
CA ASP A 266 2.31 -2.58 -18.96
C ASP A 266 1.90 -2.55 -17.48
N CYS A 267 2.65 -3.24 -16.60
CA CYS A 267 2.39 -3.22 -15.17
C CYS A 267 2.58 -1.80 -14.58
N VAL A 268 3.65 -1.11 -14.99
CA VAL A 268 3.91 0.29 -14.58
C VAL A 268 2.81 1.21 -15.09
N LYS A 269 2.43 1.09 -16.36
CA LYS A 269 1.35 1.88 -16.94
C LYS A 269 0.05 1.68 -16.17
N PHE A 270 -0.39 0.43 -16.00
CA PHE A 270 -1.64 0.14 -15.29
C PHE A 270 -1.61 0.59 -13.83
N GLY A 271 -0.49 0.39 -13.12
CA GLY A 271 -0.32 0.92 -11.77
C GLY A 271 -0.48 2.44 -11.70
N ASN A 272 0.07 3.18 -12.67
CA ASN A 272 -0.10 4.63 -12.75
C ASN A 272 -1.55 5.03 -13.09
N ASP A 273 -2.21 4.32 -14.01
CA ASP A 273 -3.61 4.58 -14.38
C ASP A 273 -4.54 4.38 -13.16
N VAL A 274 -4.37 3.28 -12.41
CA VAL A 274 -5.08 3.02 -11.14
C VAL A 274 -4.80 4.10 -10.11
N SER A 275 -3.52 4.49 -9.93
CA SER A 275 -3.10 5.51 -8.99
C SER A 275 -3.70 6.89 -9.30
N LEU A 276 -3.85 7.23 -10.57
CA LEU A 276 -4.44 8.50 -10.99
C LEU A 276 -5.91 8.60 -10.61
N LYS A 277 -6.67 7.51 -10.74
CA LYS A 277 -8.10 7.49 -10.38
C LYS A 277 -8.36 7.84 -8.91
N VAL A 278 -7.45 7.51 -8.01
CA VAL A 278 -7.57 7.87 -6.58
C VAL A 278 -7.69 9.39 -6.38
N THR A 279 -7.07 10.19 -7.25
CA THR A 279 -7.04 11.64 -7.12
C THR A 279 -8.38 12.33 -7.37
N GLU A 280 -9.33 11.62 -7.97
CA GLU A 280 -10.66 12.14 -8.29
C GLU A 280 -11.55 12.28 -7.03
N ASN A 281 -11.22 11.59 -5.94
CA ASN A 281 -12.01 11.57 -4.71
C ASN A 281 -11.16 11.79 -3.45
N ARG A 282 -11.78 12.32 -2.38
CA ARG A 282 -11.13 12.44 -1.07
C ARG A 282 -11.11 11.10 -0.34
N GLY A 283 -10.04 10.84 0.42
CA GLY A 283 -9.86 9.65 1.25
C GLY A 283 -9.24 8.48 0.49
N SER A 284 -8.37 7.75 1.20
CA SER A 284 -7.50 6.73 0.59
C SER A 284 -8.28 5.62 -0.10
N GLN A 285 -9.34 5.09 0.51
CA GLN A 285 -10.10 3.97 -0.06
C GLN A 285 -11.29 4.42 -0.90
N ARG A 286 -11.90 5.59 -0.61
CA ARG A 286 -13.05 6.08 -1.37
C ARG A 286 -12.73 6.33 -2.84
N GLY A 287 -11.49 6.78 -3.13
CA GLY A 287 -11.01 7.04 -4.49
C GLY A 287 -10.51 5.82 -5.25
N LEU A 288 -10.35 4.65 -4.61
CA LEU A 288 -9.86 3.45 -5.28
C LEU A 288 -10.83 3.00 -6.37
N PRO A 289 -10.36 2.83 -7.63
CA PRO A 289 -11.22 2.47 -8.75
C PRO A 289 -11.57 0.98 -8.76
N TYR A 290 -12.69 0.66 -9.38
CA TYR A 290 -12.96 -0.71 -9.84
C TYR A 290 -12.27 -0.96 -11.20
N LEU A 291 -12.09 -2.23 -11.55
CA LEU A 291 -11.42 -2.61 -12.80
C LEU A 291 -12.04 -1.95 -14.05
N LYS A 292 -13.37 -1.89 -14.10
CA LYS A 292 -14.13 -1.24 -15.19
C LYS A 292 -13.89 0.26 -15.32
N ASP A 293 -13.43 0.94 -14.26
CA ASP A 293 -13.15 2.38 -14.26
C ASP A 293 -11.79 2.70 -14.88
N VAL A 294 -10.91 1.68 -14.98
CA VAL A 294 -9.55 1.80 -15.51
C VAL A 294 -9.42 1.15 -16.88
N LEU A 295 -10.14 0.08 -17.12
CA LEU A 295 -10.22 -0.61 -18.41
C LEU A 295 -11.66 -0.47 -18.93
N PRO A 296 -11.94 0.53 -19.77
CA PRO A 296 -13.21 0.58 -20.49
C PRO A 296 -13.30 -0.61 -21.46
N ASP A 297 -14.53 -1.11 -21.64
CA ASP A 297 -14.89 -2.23 -22.53
C ASP A 297 -14.34 -2.08 -23.96
#